data_7dae4cb2a12e5a297ce822ebdf37a2fb
#
_entry.id   7dae4cb2a12e5a297ce822ebdf37a2fb
#
_cell.length_a   1.000
_cell.length_b   1.000
_cell.length_c   1.000
_cell.angle_alpha   90.00
_cell.angle_beta   90.00
_cell.angle_gamma   90.00
#
_symmetry.space_group_name_H-M   'P 1'
#
loop_
_entity.id
_entity.type
_entity.pdbx_description
1 polymer ?
#
loop_
_entity_poly.entity_id
_entity_poly.type
_entity_poly.pdbx_seq_one_letter_code
_entity_poly.pdbx_strand_id
1 'polypeptide(L)'
;ASFLPVYLEKKILKVDPFQVLDQNGVGQLIKMAVAKGRSVRPELKCGICGEHGGEPMSVKFCHKVGLDYVSCSPFRVPIARLAAAQAAIEE
;
A
#
# COMPACT_ATOMS: atom_id res chain seq x y z
N ALA A 1 6.27 -19.38 -2.65
CA ALA A 1 7.35 -18.43 -2.85
C ALA A 1 8.68 -19.07 -3.30
N SER A 2 8.67 -20.31 -3.78
CA SER A 2 9.89 -20.99 -4.22
C SER A 2 10.50 -20.37 -5.49
N PHE A 3 9.68 -19.74 -6.33
CA PHE A 3 10.13 -19.09 -7.56
C PHE A 3 10.47 -17.61 -7.37
N LEU A 4 9.89 -16.97 -6.36
CA LEU A 4 9.99 -15.52 -6.19
C LEU A 4 11.43 -15.02 -5.99
N PRO A 5 12.25 -15.67 -5.14
CA PRO A 5 13.65 -15.26 -4.98
C PRO A 5 14.43 -15.29 -6.29
N VAL A 6 14.14 -16.28 -7.14
CA VAL A 6 14.80 -16.40 -8.45
C VAL A 6 14.40 -15.25 -9.37
N TYR A 7 13.13 -14.88 -9.37
CA TYR A 7 12.64 -13.76 -10.18
C TYR A 7 13.25 -12.44 -9.74
N LEU A 8 13.42 -12.25 -8.44
CA LEU A 8 14.06 -11.05 -7.90
C LEU A 8 15.54 -11.01 -8.23
N GLU A 9 16.23 -12.15 -8.08
CA GLU A 9 17.66 -12.26 -8.42
C GLU A 9 17.92 -11.95 -9.89
N LYS A 10 17.08 -12.49 -10.77
CA LYS A 10 17.19 -12.27 -12.22
C LYS A 10 16.62 -10.93 -12.67
N LYS A 11 16.14 -10.13 -11.75
CA LYS A 11 15.55 -8.81 -12.03
C LYS A 11 14.33 -8.84 -12.95
N ILE A 12 13.62 -9.96 -12.98
CA ILE A 12 12.33 -10.07 -13.65
C ILE A 12 11.33 -9.20 -12.90
N LEU A 13 11.38 -9.26 -11.57
CA LEU A 13 10.65 -8.35 -10.69
C LEU A 13 11.65 -7.39 -10.04
N LYS A 14 11.31 -6.12 -9.99
CA LYS A 14 12.16 -5.09 -9.37
C LYS A 14 12.15 -5.19 -7.85
N VAL A 15 11.00 -5.47 -7.28
CA VAL A 15 10.79 -5.57 -5.83
C VAL A 15 9.87 -6.75 -5.53
N ASP A 16 9.93 -7.22 -4.30
CA ASP A 16 9.06 -8.30 -3.83
C ASP A 16 7.61 -7.76 -3.71
N PRO A 17 6.66 -8.27 -4.53
CA PRO A 17 5.29 -7.77 -4.50
C PRO A 17 4.54 -8.09 -3.21
N PHE A 18 5.05 -9.02 -2.40
CA PHE A 18 4.45 -9.30 -1.09
C PHE A 18 4.89 -8.31 -0.02
N GLN A 19 5.94 -7.55 -0.28
CA GLN A 19 6.43 -6.53 0.67
C GLN A 19 6.09 -5.13 0.21
N VAL A 20 6.27 -4.84 -1.08
CA VAL A 20 6.05 -3.51 -1.65
C VAL A 20 4.89 -3.57 -2.63
N LEU A 21 3.87 -2.77 -2.41
CA LEU A 21 2.69 -2.71 -3.26
C LEU A 21 3.08 -2.28 -4.67
N ASP A 22 2.63 -3.03 -5.67
CA ASP A 22 2.78 -2.65 -7.06
C ASP A 22 1.75 -1.56 -7.40
N GLN A 23 2.20 -0.32 -7.36
CA GLN A 23 1.30 0.82 -7.57
C GLN A 23 0.73 0.89 -8.97
N ASN A 24 1.48 0.40 -9.96
CA ASN A 24 1.06 0.44 -11.36
C ASN A 24 0.17 -0.73 -11.77
N GLY A 25 0.22 -1.82 -10.99
CA GLY A 25 -0.63 -2.99 -11.18
C GLY A 25 -1.82 -2.98 -10.24
N VAL A 26 -1.70 -3.69 -9.11
CA VAL A 26 -2.79 -3.80 -8.14
C VAL A 26 -3.20 -2.44 -7.57
N GLY A 27 -2.30 -1.46 -7.60
CA GLY A 27 -2.63 -0.09 -7.19
C GLY A 27 -3.77 0.51 -8.00
N GLN A 28 -3.87 0.18 -9.29
CA GLN A 28 -5.00 0.64 -10.10
C GLN A 28 -6.32 0.03 -9.63
N LEU A 29 -6.29 -1.24 -9.20
CA LEU A 29 -7.49 -1.90 -8.67
C LEU A 29 -7.90 -1.27 -7.33
N ILE A 30 -6.95 -0.90 -6.50
CA ILE A 30 -7.22 -0.21 -5.25
C ILE A 30 -7.89 1.13 -5.51
N LYS A 31 -7.37 1.92 -6.43
CA LYS A 31 -7.96 3.20 -6.83
C LYS A 31 -9.39 3.01 -7.31
N MET A 32 -9.61 2.02 -8.16
CA MET A 32 -10.93 1.71 -8.70
C MET A 32 -11.90 1.30 -7.60
N ALA A 33 -11.46 0.46 -6.68
CA ALA A 33 -12.29 0.01 -5.57
C ALA A 33 -12.73 1.18 -4.67
N VAL A 34 -11.80 2.07 -4.33
CA VAL A 34 -12.10 3.24 -3.51
C VAL A 34 -13.08 4.16 -4.23
N ALA A 35 -12.81 4.48 -5.49
CA ALA A 35 -13.65 5.37 -6.28
C ALA A 35 -15.08 4.81 -6.43
N LYS A 36 -15.20 3.55 -6.81
CA LYS A 36 -16.50 2.91 -7.00
C LYS A 36 -17.27 2.75 -5.69
N GLY A 37 -16.57 2.36 -4.63
CA GLY A 37 -17.20 2.21 -3.32
C GLY A 37 -17.77 3.53 -2.81
N ARG A 38 -17.01 4.60 -2.90
CA ARG A 38 -17.43 5.92 -2.44
C ARG A 38 -18.42 6.60 -3.37
N SER A 39 -18.53 6.16 -4.63
CA SER A 39 -19.56 6.67 -5.53
C SER A 39 -20.96 6.27 -5.08
N VAL A 40 -21.07 5.16 -4.36
CA VAL A 40 -22.35 4.67 -3.79
C VAL A 40 -22.49 5.10 -2.34
N ARG A 41 -21.39 5.06 -1.57
CA ARG A 41 -21.40 5.41 -0.15
C ARG A 41 -20.21 6.35 0.14
N PRO A 42 -20.43 7.67 0.07
CA PRO A 42 -19.34 8.65 0.18
C PRO A 42 -18.49 8.55 1.44
N GLU A 43 -19.07 8.14 2.57
CA GLU A 43 -18.37 8.02 3.85
C GLU A 43 -17.81 6.61 4.10
N LEU A 44 -17.73 5.78 3.07
CA LEU A 44 -17.18 4.43 3.20
C LEU A 44 -15.73 4.48 3.70
N LYS A 45 -15.47 3.76 4.80
CA LYS A 45 -14.11 3.63 5.33
C LYS A 45 -13.36 2.57 4.55
N CYS A 46 -12.24 2.95 3.98
CA CYS A 46 -11.39 2.06 3.19
C CYS A 46 -10.01 1.97 3.82
N GLY A 47 -9.48 0.77 3.90
CA GLY A 47 -8.16 0.55 4.45
C GLY A 47 -7.53 -0.71 3.90
N ILE A 48 -6.26 -0.91 4.20
CA ILE A 48 -5.54 -2.14 3.87
C ILE A 48 -4.85 -2.70 5.10
N CYS A 49 -4.45 -3.96 5.00
CA CYS A 49 -3.71 -4.63 6.06
C CYS A 49 -2.58 -5.47 5.45
N GLY A 50 -1.84 -6.15 6.29
CA GLY A 50 -0.73 -7.00 5.86
C GLY A 50 0.58 -6.24 5.74
N GLU A 51 1.53 -6.83 5.05
CA GLU A 51 2.88 -6.29 4.94
C GLU A 51 2.92 -4.90 4.29
N HIS A 52 2.05 -4.65 3.33
CA HIS A 52 1.97 -3.36 2.65
C HIS A 52 1.63 -2.23 3.63
N GLY A 53 0.85 -2.51 4.67
CA GLY A 53 0.47 -1.51 5.66
C GLY A 53 1.63 -0.99 6.50
N GLY A 54 2.76 -1.70 6.51
CA GLY A 54 3.96 -1.30 7.25
C GLY A 54 5.13 -0.92 6.36
N GLU A 55 4.94 -0.87 5.05
CA GLU A 55 6.02 -0.56 4.10
C GLU A 55 5.87 0.91 3.64
N PRO A 56 6.94 1.73 3.77
CA PRO A 56 6.83 3.19 3.59
C PRO A 56 6.21 3.66 2.28
N MET A 57 6.66 3.12 1.16
CA MET A 57 6.15 3.56 -0.15
C MET A 57 4.69 3.17 -0.34
N SER A 58 4.32 2.00 0.17
CA SER A 58 2.94 1.52 0.11
C SER A 58 2.01 2.39 0.98
N VAL A 59 2.47 2.77 2.17
CA VAL A 59 1.72 3.68 3.05
C VAL A 59 1.51 5.03 2.37
N LYS A 60 2.53 5.58 1.75
CA LYS A 60 2.43 6.86 1.01
C LYS A 60 1.43 6.75 -0.14
N PHE A 61 1.44 5.63 -0.85
CA PHE A 61 0.47 5.37 -1.91
C PHE A 61 -0.96 5.33 -1.37
N CYS A 62 -1.16 4.66 -0.23
CA CYS A 62 -2.47 4.59 0.42
C CYS A 62 -2.98 5.97 0.79
N HIS A 63 -2.12 6.84 1.30
CA HIS A 63 -2.47 8.22 1.59
C HIS A 63 -2.90 8.95 0.31
N LYS A 64 -2.11 8.80 -0.75
CA LYS A 64 -2.36 9.46 -2.03
C LYS A 64 -3.70 9.04 -2.64
N VAL A 65 -4.07 7.78 -2.49
CA VAL A 65 -5.33 7.23 -3.03
C VAL A 65 -6.52 7.59 -2.14
N GLY A 66 -6.27 8.06 -0.93
CA GLY A 66 -7.33 8.49 -0.03
C GLY A 66 -7.88 7.39 0.86
N LEU A 67 -7.09 6.36 1.15
CA LEU A 67 -7.48 5.37 2.14
C LEU A 67 -7.51 6.00 3.53
N ASP A 68 -8.40 5.52 4.38
CA ASP A 68 -8.60 6.07 5.72
C ASP A 68 -7.60 5.53 6.73
N TYR A 69 -7.13 4.29 6.54
CA TYR A 69 -6.23 3.66 7.50
C TYR A 69 -5.41 2.55 6.85
N VAL A 70 -4.33 2.19 7.51
CA VAL A 70 -3.56 0.99 7.22
C VAL A 70 -3.39 0.21 8.52
N SER A 71 -3.34 -1.12 8.42
CA SER A 71 -3.05 -1.99 9.55
C SER A 71 -1.76 -2.74 9.27
N CYS A 72 -0.94 -2.90 10.29
CA CYS A 72 0.32 -3.61 10.16
C CYS A 72 0.69 -4.28 11.49
N SER A 73 1.75 -5.06 11.49
CA SER A 73 2.25 -5.65 12.72
C SER A 73 2.72 -4.54 13.68
N PRO A 74 2.67 -4.78 15.01
CA PRO A 74 3.06 -3.76 15.98
C PRO A 74 4.47 -3.21 15.76
N PHE A 75 5.39 -4.05 15.31
CA PHE A 75 6.78 -3.64 15.08
C PHE A 75 6.92 -2.64 13.94
N ARG A 76 5.96 -2.59 13.04
CA ARG A 76 5.98 -1.70 11.89
C ARG A 76 5.21 -0.40 12.10
N VAL A 77 4.49 -0.28 13.21
CA VAL A 77 3.70 0.92 13.50
C VAL A 77 4.54 2.20 13.46
N PRO A 78 5.73 2.26 14.07
CA PRO A 78 6.55 3.48 14.00
C PRO A 78 6.90 3.86 12.57
N ILE A 79 7.24 2.88 11.74
CA ILE A 79 7.58 3.10 10.33
C ILE A 79 6.35 3.61 9.57
N ALA A 80 5.19 2.99 9.79
CA ALA A 80 3.95 3.38 9.13
C ALA A 80 3.55 4.81 9.51
N ARG A 81 3.65 5.15 10.77
CA ARG A 81 3.33 6.50 11.25
C ARG A 81 4.25 7.56 10.65
N LEU A 82 5.55 7.26 10.57
CA LEU A 82 6.50 8.16 9.96
C LEU A 82 6.20 8.36 8.47
N ALA A 83 5.93 7.26 7.76
CA ALA A 83 5.60 7.31 6.34
C ALA A 83 4.31 8.11 6.10
N ALA A 84 3.30 7.94 6.94
CA ALA A 84 2.06 8.68 6.85
C ALA A 84 2.28 10.17 7.07
N ALA A 85 3.11 10.53 8.05
CA ALA A 85 3.45 11.93 8.30
C ALA A 85 4.19 12.54 7.12
N GLN A 86 5.15 11.81 6.55
CA GLN A 86 5.88 12.26 5.38
C GLN A 86 4.95 12.47 4.18
N ALA A 87 4.01 11.54 3.97
CA ALA A 87 3.04 11.66 2.89
C ALA A 87 2.18 12.91 3.04
N ALA A 88 1.76 13.23 4.25
CA ALA A 88 0.98 14.42 4.53
C ALA A 88 1.76 15.71 4.24
N ILE A 89 3.05 15.72 4.52
CA ILE A 89 3.92 16.87 4.25
C ILE A 89 4.19 17.01 2.74
N GLU A 90 4.34 15.89 2.06
CA GLU A 90 4.69 15.86 0.64
C GLU A 90 3.52 16.18 -0.31
N GLU A 91 2.29 16.18 0.18
CA GLU A 91 1.15 16.44 -0.70
C GLU A 91 0.99 17.91 -1.12
#